data_3d4a738039cf931ce7205361c881c3a0
#
_entry.id   3d4a738039cf931ce7205361c881c3a0
#
_cell.length_a   1.000
_cell.length_b   1.000
_cell.length_c   1.000
_cell.angle_alpha   90.00
_cell.angle_beta   90.00
_cell.angle_gamma   90.00
#
_symmetry.space_group_name_H-M   'P 1'
#
loop_
_entity.id
_entity.type
_entity.pdbx_description
1 polymer ?
#
loop_
_entity_poly.entity_id
_entity_poly.type
_entity_poly.pdbx_seq_one_letter_code
_entity_poly.pdbx_strand_id
1 'polypeptide(L)'
;MLRHLFTLIWNRKRTNLLLISEIFFSFVVLFGVGAVLITIGKNFLAPYGFNYEQVWRLEVRAGQGQKMPRAELDEVLRQVKALPGIRTVALTSGNVPFIFSTNNSDFSYQGRVSPTTNVYDADDHYAEVMQLHLREGRWFAPADDGSHHRPVVISQDLRESLFGDEPALGKIFTWSHPGKDPKPEDEFQVMGVADHVRMSSDFAAAEPGVWKRLIPFDTTHWETANVLVRVAPGEGGVLQEKIARTVAGVTRQWTTEVRVMNDDRLNKRRYTLVPVVGLSIMGLFLIINVALGLFGVLWYNISQRQSEIGLRRAMGATGPDISRQFLGEMMVVTTFGVVLGSLLAAQFPLLNAFDLPARPYLLAIAAAAVLVYGITALCAWQPSRLAAAIQPAVALREE
;
A
#
# COMPACT_ATOMS: atom_id res chain seq x y z
N MET A 1 -44.93 11.04 -2.91
CA MET A 1 -43.85 11.88 -2.34
C MET A 1 -42.60 11.86 -3.23
N LEU A 2 -41.95 10.74 -3.55
CA LEU A 2 -40.75 10.68 -4.40
C LEU A 2 -40.95 11.29 -5.82
N ARG A 3 -42.07 10.99 -6.50
CA ARG A 3 -42.40 11.54 -7.84
C ARG A 3 -42.51 13.07 -7.83
N HIS A 4 -43.02 13.66 -6.75
CA HIS A 4 -43.12 15.09 -6.57
C HIS A 4 -41.74 15.75 -6.35
N LEU A 5 -40.89 15.13 -5.55
CA LEU A 5 -39.49 15.57 -5.34
C LEU A 5 -38.67 15.50 -6.64
N PHE A 6 -38.89 14.48 -7.47
CA PHE A 6 -38.24 14.35 -8.78
C PHE A 6 -38.63 15.49 -9.72
N THR A 7 -39.93 15.87 -9.76
CA THR A 7 -40.43 16.96 -10.60
C THR A 7 -39.87 18.31 -10.14
N LEU A 8 -39.75 18.54 -8.82
CA LEU A 8 -39.13 19.74 -8.26
C LEU A 8 -37.65 19.89 -8.61
N ILE A 9 -36.90 18.77 -8.59
CA ILE A 9 -35.49 18.76 -8.96
C ILE A 9 -35.31 19.06 -10.45
N TRP A 10 -36.17 18.49 -11.30
CA TRP A 10 -36.16 18.72 -12.76
C TRP A 10 -36.42 20.14 -13.16
N ASN A 11 -37.32 20.84 -12.45
CA ASN A 11 -37.65 22.22 -12.71
C ASN A 11 -36.49 23.19 -12.38
N ARG A 12 -35.54 22.79 -11.52
CA ARG A 12 -34.33 23.57 -11.13
C ARG A 12 -33.05 22.92 -11.63
N LYS A 13 -33.07 22.35 -12.81
CA LYS A 13 -32.01 21.51 -13.37
C LYS A 13 -30.61 22.15 -13.36
N ARG A 14 -30.48 23.47 -13.61
CA ARG A 14 -29.15 24.13 -13.64
C ARG A 14 -28.45 24.14 -12.27
N THR A 15 -29.15 24.59 -11.22
CA THR A 15 -28.58 24.66 -9.86
C THR A 15 -28.35 23.23 -9.29
N ASN A 16 -29.31 22.33 -9.50
CA ASN A 16 -29.19 20.97 -9.01
C ASN A 16 -28.11 20.17 -9.76
N LEU A 17 -27.89 20.44 -11.07
CA LEU A 17 -26.82 19.79 -11.84
C LEU A 17 -25.43 20.16 -11.30
N LEU A 18 -25.22 21.43 -10.94
CA LEU A 18 -23.95 21.86 -10.32
C LEU A 18 -23.70 21.12 -8.99
N LEU A 19 -24.71 21.04 -8.12
CA LEU A 19 -24.60 20.30 -6.86
C LEU A 19 -24.36 18.80 -7.09
N ILE A 20 -25.10 18.18 -8.02
CA ILE A 20 -24.91 16.77 -8.36
C ILE A 20 -23.49 16.52 -8.86
N SER A 21 -22.96 17.42 -9.72
CA SER A 21 -21.58 17.28 -10.22
C SER A 21 -20.55 17.47 -9.12
N GLU A 22 -20.75 18.45 -8.22
CA GLU A 22 -19.86 18.68 -7.08
C GLU A 22 -19.83 17.46 -6.14
N ILE A 23 -21.01 16.91 -5.81
CA ILE A 23 -21.12 15.69 -4.98
C ILE A 23 -20.50 14.49 -5.67
N PHE A 24 -20.72 14.34 -6.99
CA PHE A 24 -20.15 13.25 -7.79
C PHE A 24 -18.63 13.27 -7.75
N PHE A 25 -18.00 14.40 -8.10
CA PHE A 25 -16.53 14.50 -8.11
C PHE A 25 -15.94 14.31 -6.71
N SER A 26 -16.56 14.90 -5.71
CA SER A 26 -16.12 14.76 -4.32
C SER A 26 -16.25 13.32 -3.84
N PHE A 27 -17.33 12.63 -4.18
CA PHE A 27 -17.51 11.22 -3.87
C PHE A 27 -16.39 10.36 -4.50
N VAL A 28 -16.08 10.60 -5.78
CA VAL A 28 -15.02 9.84 -6.49
C VAL A 28 -13.66 10.03 -5.83
N VAL A 29 -13.33 11.27 -5.44
CA VAL A 29 -12.05 11.54 -4.75
C VAL A 29 -12.04 10.92 -3.35
N LEU A 30 -13.13 11.05 -2.59
CA LEU A 30 -13.25 10.45 -1.26
C LEU A 30 -13.20 8.93 -1.32
N PHE A 31 -13.80 8.32 -2.35
CA PHE A 31 -13.66 6.89 -2.63
C PHE A 31 -12.19 6.53 -2.87
N GLY A 32 -11.48 7.24 -3.74
CA GLY A 32 -10.07 6.98 -4.03
C GLY A 32 -9.19 7.10 -2.79
N VAL A 33 -9.32 8.19 -2.03
CA VAL A 33 -8.60 8.38 -0.75
C VAL A 33 -8.97 7.29 0.24
N GLY A 34 -10.26 6.98 0.37
CA GLY A 34 -10.75 5.93 1.26
C GLY A 34 -10.21 4.55 0.91
N ALA A 35 -10.15 4.18 -0.37
CA ALA A 35 -9.59 2.91 -0.84
C ALA A 35 -8.11 2.79 -0.48
N VAL A 36 -7.33 3.85 -0.68
CA VAL A 36 -5.91 3.90 -0.30
C VAL A 36 -5.75 3.76 1.22
N LEU A 37 -6.49 4.55 2.01
CA LEU A 37 -6.39 4.51 3.48
C LEU A 37 -6.81 3.16 4.08
N ILE A 38 -7.86 2.53 3.55
CA ILE A 38 -8.31 1.20 3.98
C ILE A 38 -7.25 0.14 3.66
N THR A 39 -6.67 0.18 2.46
CA THR A 39 -5.61 -0.74 2.04
C THR A 39 -4.36 -0.58 2.91
N ILE A 40 -3.91 0.65 3.12
CA ILE A 40 -2.78 0.99 3.98
C ILE A 40 -3.03 0.50 5.42
N GLY A 41 -4.21 0.79 5.98
CA GLY A 41 -4.58 0.36 7.32
C GLY A 41 -4.58 -1.15 7.49
N LYS A 42 -5.13 -1.89 6.52
CA LYS A 42 -5.12 -3.36 6.49
C LYS A 42 -3.68 -3.89 6.47
N ASN A 43 -2.86 -3.37 5.56
CA ASN A 43 -1.50 -3.85 5.37
C ASN A 43 -0.59 -3.49 6.55
N PHE A 44 -0.80 -2.33 7.18
CA PHE A 44 -0.04 -1.92 8.36
C PHE A 44 -0.16 -2.89 9.54
N LEU A 45 -1.33 -3.51 9.70
CA LEU A 45 -1.61 -4.47 10.78
C LEU A 45 -1.16 -5.90 10.45
N ALA A 46 -0.78 -6.19 9.19
CA ALA A 46 -0.37 -7.53 8.78
C ALA A 46 1.08 -7.82 9.20
N PRO A 47 1.43 -9.06 9.54
CA PRO A 47 2.80 -9.44 9.88
C PRO A 47 3.74 -9.29 8.67
N TYR A 48 5.03 -9.10 8.93
CA TYR A 48 6.05 -8.98 7.87
C TYR A 48 6.47 -10.34 7.27
N GLY A 49 6.31 -11.42 8.03
CA GLY A 49 6.82 -12.74 7.68
C GLY A 49 8.32 -12.93 7.96
N PHE A 50 8.99 -11.91 8.49
CA PHE A 50 10.39 -11.94 8.92
C PHE A 50 10.61 -10.96 10.08
N ASN A 51 11.79 -11.04 10.73
CA ASN A 51 12.15 -10.14 11.81
C ASN A 51 13.30 -9.22 11.39
N TYR A 52 12.99 -7.92 11.28
CA TYR A 52 13.96 -6.85 10.96
C TYR A 52 14.58 -6.23 12.21
N GLU A 53 14.05 -6.49 13.40
CA GLU A 53 14.58 -5.98 14.64
C GLU A 53 15.99 -6.54 14.86
N GLN A 54 16.91 -5.69 15.31
CA GLN A 54 18.31 -6.05 15.53
C GLN A 54 19.05 -6.58 14.26
N VAL A 55 18.53 -6.29 13.07
CA VAL A 55 19.22 -6.52 11.82
C VAL A 55 19.80 -5.21 11.32
N TRP A 56 21.10 -5.24 11.01
CA TRP A 56 21.80 -4.12 10.39
C TRP A 56 22.19 -4.51 8.98
N ARG A 57 22.14 -3.55 8.07
CA ARG A 57 22.60 -3.69 6.71
C ARG A 57 23.97 -3.03 6.58
N LEU A 58 24.95 -3.82 6.23
CA LEU A 58 26.28 -3.38 5.89
C LEU A 58 26.38 -3.35 4.37
N GLU A 59 26.43 -2.19 3.80
CA GLU A 59 26.66 -1.99 2.36
C GLU A 59 28.15 -1.74 2.13
N VAL A 60 28.79 -2.65 1.41
CA VAL A 60 30.19 -2.58 1.07
C VAL A 60 30.29 -2.30 -0.42
N ARG A 61 31.03 -1.25 -0.79
CA ARG A 61 31.23 -0.86 -2.18
C ARG A 61 32.73 -0.89 -2.51
N ALA A 62 33.07 -1.57 -3.60
CA ALA A 62 34.39 -1.46 -4.18
C ALA A 62 34.59 -0.05 -4.75
N GLY A 63 35.84 0.43 -4.78
CA GLY A 63 36.17 1.70 -5.43
C GLY A 63 35.81 1.67 -6.91
N GLN A 64 35.60 2.85 -7.51
CA GLN A 64 35.18 2.97 -8.90
C GLN A 64 36.15 2.23 -9.84
N GLY A 65 35.61 1.30 -10.64
CA GLY A 65 36.40 0.45 -11.54
C GLY A 65 37.21 -0.66 -10.87
N GLN A 66 37.00 -0.86 -9.55
CA GLN A 66 37.67 -1.94 -8.80
C GLN A 66 36.76 -3.15 -8.69
N LYS A 67 37.39 -4.29 -8.57
CA LYS A 67 36.74 -5.58 -8.39
C LYS A 67 36.59 -5.90 -6.90
N MET A 68 35.61 -6.71 -6.56
CA MET A 68 35.41 -7.24 -5.20
C MET A 68 35.81 -8.71 -5.18
N PRO A 69 37.09 -9.04 -4.90
CA PRO A 69 37.52 -10.43 -4.88
C PRO A 69 36.77 -11.22 -3.78
N ARG A 70 36.36 -12.42 -4.11
CA ARG A 70 35.62 -13.31 -3.18
C ARG A 70 36.39 -13.56 -1.88
N ALA A 71 37.70 -13.77 -1.97
CA ALA A 71 38.54 -14.03 -0.79
C ALA A 71 38.54 -12.86 0.19
N GLU A 72 38.57 -11.61 -0.29
CA GLU A 72 38.49 -10.41 0.56
C GLU A 72 37.11 -10.28 1.20
N LEU A 73 36.04 -10.55 0.43
CA LEU A 73 34.68 -10.52 0.95
C LEU A 73 34.46 -11.60 2.03
N ASP A 74 34.93 -12.81 1.81
CA ASP A 74 34.86 -13.91 2.79
C ASP A 74 35.64 -13.58 4.07
N GLU A 75 36.79 -12.93 3.94
CA GLU A 75 37.56 -12.45 5.10
C GLU A 75 36.83 -11.35 5.87
N VAL A 76 36.17 -10.41 5.16
CA VAL A 76 35.31 -9.41 5.80
C VAL A 76 34.17 -10.09 6.57
N LEU A 77 33.46 -11.03 5.94
CA LEU A 77 32.37 -11.77 6.58
C LEU A 77 32.85 -12.49 7.85
N ARG A 78 34.00 -13.18 7.75
CA ARG A 78 34.62 -13.90 8.86
C ARG A 78 34.99 -13.00 10.02
N GLN A 79 35.63 -11.85 9.75
CA GLN A 79 36.06 -10.91 10.78
C GLN A 79 34.86 -10.18 11.42
N VAL A 80 33.88 -9.78 10.61
CA VAL A 80 32.64 -9.15 11.12
C VAL A 80 31.90 -10.14 12.02
N LYS A 81 31.74 -11.40 11.60
CA LYS A 81 31.08 -12.45 12.40
C LYS A 81 31.77 -12.70 13.75
N ALA A 82 33.09 -12.50 13.83
CA ALA A 82 33.87 -12.70 15.05
C ALA A 82 33.74 -11.54 16.06
N LEU A 83 33.13 -10.41 15.72
CA LEU A 83 32.98 -9.28 16.63
C LEU A 83 32.01 -9.60 17.76
N PRO A 84 32.35 -9.26 19.03
CA PRO A 84 31.40 -9.36 20.12
C PRO A 84 30.15 -8.52 19.84
N GLY A 85 28.97 -9.06 20.14
CA GLY A 85 27.69 -8.40 19.86
C GLY A 85 27.06 -8.83 18.52
N ILE A 86 27.76 -9.54 17.65
CA ILE A 86 27.22 -10.11 16.41
C ILE A 86 26.81 -11.56 16.65
N ARG A 87 25.58 -11.90 16.25
CA ARG A 87 25.02 -13.25 16.37
C ARG A 87 25.23 -14.07 15.10
N THR A 88 24.84 -13.52 13.96
CA THR A 88 24.97 -14.17 12.68
C THR A 88 25.08 -13.14 11.56
N VAL A 89 25.66 -13.53 10.44
CA VAL A 89 25.95 -12.69 9.28
C VAL A 89 25.51 -13.44 8.03
N ALA A 90 24.90 -12.75 7.10
CA ALA A 90 24.48 -13.30 5.81
C ALA A 90 24.88 -12.37 4.67
N LEU A 91 25.39 -12.95 3.60
CA LEU A 91 25.62 -12.24 2.35
C LEU A 91 24.37 -12.28 1.49
N THR A 92 24.00 -11.12 0.94
CA THR A 92 22.91 -11.02 -0.01
C THR A 92 23.27 -10.08 -1.15
N SER A 93 22.64 -10.28 -2.27
CA SER A 93 22.73 -9.42 -3.44
C SER A 93 21.32 -9.16 -3.98
N GLY A 94 21.17 -8.17 -4.84
CA GLY A 94 19.85 -7.79 -5.36
C GLY A 94 18.98 -7.10 -4.33
N ASN A 95 17.81 -7.62 -4.07
CA ASN A 95 16.85 -6.99 -3.18
C ASN A 95 17.22 -7.13 -1.69
N VAL A 96 17.04 -6.04 -0.95
CA VAL A 96 17.13 -5.99 0.52
C VAL A 96 15.83 -5.37 1.03
N PRO A 97 15.31 -5.78 2.19
CA PRO A 97 14.10 -5.18 2.74
C PRO A 97 14.19 -3.66 2.90
N PHE A 98 13.07 -2.98 2.63
CA PHE A 98 12.87 -1.53 2.82
C PHE A 98 13.74 -0.59 1.97
N ILE A 99 14.44 -1.09 0.95
CA ILE A 99 15.14 -0.23 -0.03
C ILE A 99 14.21 0.22 -1.16
N PHE A 100 14.63 1.22 -1.94
CA PHE A 100 13.85 1.78 -3.05
C PHE A 100 14.06 1.06 -4.37
N SER A 101 15.23 0.44 -4.56
CA SER A 101 15.54 -0.33 -5.76
C SER A 101 15.10 -1.77 -5.57
N THR A 102 14.41 -2.34 -6.56
CA THR A 102 13.95 -3.73 -6.54
C THR A 102 14.35 -4.43 -7.84
N ASN A 103 14.79 -5.67 -7.70
CA ASN A 103 15.09 -6.58 -8.79
C ASN A 103 13.90 -7.54 -8.95
N ASN A 104 13.19 -7.43 -10.06
CA ASN A 104 11.95 -8.17 -10.27
C ASN A 104 12.05 -8.99 -11.55
N SER A 105 11.35 -10.10 -11.59
CA SER A 105 11.20 -10.90 -12.80
C SER A 105 9.90 -11.69 -12.76
N ASP A 106 9.50 -12.21 -13.91
CA ASP A 106 8.35 -13.08 -14.03
C ASP A 106 8.82 -14.51 -14.28
N PHE A 107 8.13 -15.47 -13.70
CA PHE A 107 8.42 -16.89 -13.79
C PHE A 107 7.29 -17.65 -14.46
N SER A 108 7.61 -18.81 -15.06
CA SER A 108 6.63 -19.65 -15.75
C SER A 108 6.72 -21.10 -15.29
N TYR A 109 5.54 -21.69 -15.08
CA TYR A 109 5.37 -23.12 -14.81
C TYR A 109 4.18 -23.64 -15.60
N GLN A 110 4.40 -24.58 -16.51
CA GLN A 110 3.36 -25.22 -17.35
C GLN A 110 2.38 -24.25 -18.01
N GLY A 111 2.90 -23.13 -18.52
CA GLY A 111 2.10 -22.08 -19.18
C GLY A 111 1.41 -21.09 -18.24
N ARG A 112 1.49 -21.27 -16.94
CA ARG A 112 1.11 -20.25 -15.95
C ARG A 112 2.27 -19.29 -15.77
N VAL A 113 2.00 -18.00 -15.80
CA VAL A 113 3.00 -16.94 -15.57
C VAL A 113 2.72 -16.29 -14.22
N SER A 114 3.76 -16.10 -13.43
CA SER A 114 3.64 -15.42 -12.14
C SER A 114 3.36 -13.94 -12.32
N PRO A 115 2.75 -13.26 -11.34
CA PRO A 115 2.87 -11.81 -11.20
C PRO A 115 4.34 -11.41 -11.07
N THR A 116 4.62 -10.12 -11.27
CA THR A 116 5.96 -9.56 -11.05
C THR A 116 6.48 -9.95 -9.66
N THR A 117 7.55 -10.74 -9.65
CA THR A 117 8.08 -11.42 -8.48
C THR A 117 9.41 -10.81 -8.05
N ASN A 118 9.56 -10.50 -6.78
CA ASN A 118 10.81 -10.00 -6.22
C ASN A 118 11.88 -11.10 -6.17
N VAL A 119 13.07 -10.81 -6.68
CA VAL A 119 14.17 -11.75 -6.73
C VAL A 119 15.24 -11.37 -5.70
N TYR A 120 15.57 -12.30 -4.83
CA TYR A 120 16.58 -12.17 -3.78
C TYR A 120 17.70 -13.17 -4.05
N ASP A 121 18.94 -12.73 -4.00
CA ASP A 121 20.08 -13.65 -3.91
C ASP A 121 20.49 -13.73 -2.45
N ALA A 122 20.49 -14.94 -1.89
CA ALA A 122 20.66 -15.16 -0.46
C ALA A 122 21.61 -16.33 -0.18
N ASP A 123 22.49 -16.15 0.79
CA ASP A 123 23.36 -17.24 1.25
C ASP A 123 22.63 -18.22 2.22
N ASP A 124 23.35 -19.23 2.67
CA ASP A 124 22.81 -20.27 3.54
C ASP A 124 22.38 -19.75 4.93
N HIS A 125 22.87 -18.58 5.37
CA HIS A 125 22.56 -17.95 6.66
C HIS A 125 21.46 -16.88 6.61
N TYR A 126 20.96 -16.53 5.41
CA TYR A 126 20.00 -15.45 5.25
C TYR A 126 18.69 -15.68 6.04
N ALA A 127 18.15 -16.92 5.99
CA ALA A 127 16.93 -17.25 6.72
C ALA A 127 17.11 -17.12 8.24
N GLU A 128 18.31 -17.47 8.77
CA GLU A 128 18.65 -17.30 10.18
C GLU A 128 18.75 -15.82 10.57
N VAL A 129 19.43 -15.00 9.76
CA VAL A 129 19.54 -13.56 9.98
C VAL A 129 18.18 -12.90 9.98
N MET A 130 17.32 -13.22 9.02
CA MET A 130 16.00 -12.63 8.86
C MET A 130 14.92 -13.31 9.69
N GLN A 131 15.22 -14.45 10.32
CA GLN A 131 14.24 -15.29 11.02
C GLN A 131 13.02 -15.57 10.14
N LEU A 132 13.29 -15.97 8.89
CA LEU A 132 12.24 -16.35 7.95
C LEU A 132 11.57 -17.64 8.40
N HIS A 133 10.26 -17.63 8.45
CA HIS A 133 9.48 -18.83 8.76
C HIS A 133 9.22 -19.60 7.47
N LEU A 134 9.64 -20.88 7.46
CA LEU A 134 9.36 -21.81 6.37
C LEU A 134 8.11 -22.63 6.72
N ARG A 135 7.16 -22.67 5.80
CA ARG A 135 5.96 -23.52 5.90
C ARG A 135 6.23 -24.96 5.48
N GLU A 136 7.03 -25.10 4.42
CA GLU A 136 7.33 -26.41 3.82
C GLU A 136 8.80 -26.46 3.42
N GLY A 137 9.37 -27.67 3.43
CA GLY A 137 10.73 -27.89 2.97
C GLY A 137 11.81 -27.35 3.91
N ARG A 138 12.92 -26.89 3.33
CA ARG A 138 14.09 -26.40 4.05
C ARG A 138 14.75 -25.23 3.35
N TRP A 139 15.59 -24.51 4.08
CA TRP A 139 16.50 -23.53 3.51
C TRP A 139 17.72 -24.19 2.85
N PHE A 140 18.55 -23.41 2.19
CA PHE A 140 19.75 -23.83 1.51
C PHE A 140 20.78 -24.41 2.50
N ALA A 141 21.61 -25.31 1.99
CA ALA A 141 22.72 -25.88 2.71
C ALA A 141 23.90 -26.16 1.74
N PRO A 142 25.14 -26.32 2.24
CA PRO A 142 26.30 -26.64 1.38
C PRO A 142 26.13 -27.90 0.53
N ALA A 143 25.29 -28.84 0.96
CA ALA A 143 24.96 -30.04 0.18
C ALA A 143 24.25 -29.72 -1.16
N ASP A 144 23.71 -28.53 -1.33
CA ASP A 144 23.04 -28.10 -2.55
C ASP A 144 24.01 -27.57 -3.62
N ASP A 145 25.32 -27.47 -3.35
CA ASP A 145 26.34 -27.00 -4.30
C ASP A 145 26.42 -27.85 -5.58
N GLY A 146 26.06 -29.13 -5.49
CA GLY A 146 26.06 -30.09 -6.61
C GLY A 146 24.71 -30.21 -7.33
N SER A 147 23.72 -29.39 -7.03
CA SER A 147 22.39 -29.50 -7.62
C SER A 147 22.41 -29.18 -9.12
N HIS A 148 21.72 -30.01 -9.92
CA HIS A 148 21.62 -29.84 -11.37
C HIS A 148 20.83 -28.60 -11.74
N HIS A 149 19.74 -28.31 -11.00
CA HIS A 149 18.93 -27.12 -11.11
C HIS A 149 19.22 -26.16 -9.97
N ARG A 150 19.03 -24.87 -10.22
CA ARG A 150 19.30 -23.85 -9.18
C ARG A 150 18.32 -23.97 -8.03
N PRO A 151 18.77 -24.24 -6.79
CA PRO A 151 17.89 -24.37 -5.64
C PRO A 151 17.32 -23.01 -5.27
N VAL A 152 15.98 -22.97 -5.02
CA VAL A 152 15.28 -21.78 -4.62
C VAL A 152 14.31 -22.04 -3.46
N VAL A 153 14.09 -21.01 -2.65
CA VAL A 153 12.96 -20.92 -1.73
C VAL A 153 11.99 -19.89 -2.28
N ILE A 154 10.70 -20.16 -2.25
CA ILE A 154 9.66 -19.27 -2.76
C ILE A 154 8.75 -18.79 -1.65
N SER A 155 8.13 -17.62 -1.79
CA SER A 155 7.07 -17.17 -0.88
C SER A 155 5.78 -17.94 -1.13
N GLN A 156 4.90 -17.97 -0.13
CA GLN A 156 3.56 -18.54 -0.26
C GLN A 156 2.76 -17.87 -1.40
N ASP A 157 2.94 -16.56 -1.61
CA ASP A 157 2.27 -15.82 -2.69
C ASP A 157 2.72 -16.31 -4.07
N LEU A 158 4.01 -16.58 -4.26
CA LEU A 158 4.52 -17.14 -5.50
C LEU A 158 4.07 -18.59 -5.69
N ARG A 159 4.06 -19.38 -4.62
CA ARG A 159 3.57 -20.77 -4.63
C ARG A 159 2.12 -20.81 -5.10
N GLU A 160 1.25 -19.97 -4.56
CA GLU A 160 -0.17 -19.91 -4.93
C GLU A 160 -0.37 -19.48 -6.39
N SER A 161 0.42 -18.52 -6.87
CA SER A 161 0.28 -18.03 -8.24
C SER A 161 0.77 -19.01 -9.31
N LEU A 162 1.87 -19.73 -9.07
CA LEU A 162 2.44 -20.68 -10.05
C LEU A 162 1.83 -22.07 -9.96
N PHE A 163 1.65 -22.59 -8.75
CA PHE A 163 1.29 -24.00 -8.54
C PHE A 163 -0.18 -24.18 -8.09
N GLY A 164 -0.86 -23.12 -7.64
CA GLY A 164 -2.22 -23.21 -7.11
C GLY A 164 -2.27 -24.14 -5.90
N ASP A 165 -3.08 -25.20 -5.94
CA ASP A 165 -3.21 -26.19 -4.86
C ASP A 165 -2.20 -27.34 -4.93
N GLU A 166 -1.37 -27.39 -5.98
CA GLU A 166 -0.39 -28.44 -6.15
C GLU A 166 0.78 -28.31 -5.17
N PRO A 167 1.37 -29.42 -4.69
CA PRO A 167 2.62 -29.37 -3.92
C PRO A 167 3.73 -28.71 -4.74
N ALA A 168 4.42 -27.74 -4.15
CA ALA A 168 5.48 -27.00 -4.85
C ALA A 168 6.87 -27.63 -4.69
N LEU A 169 7.12 -28.35 -3.58
CA LEU A 169 8.44 -28.92 -3.28
C LEU A 169 8.94 -29.85 -4.38
N GLY A 170 10.20 -29.65 -4.79
CA GLY A 170 10.86 -30.44 -5.82
C GLY A 170 10.46 -30.09 -7.25
N LYS A 171 9.44 -29.25 -7.46
CA LYS A 171 9.05 -28.80 -8.81
C LYS A 171 10.06 -27.85 -9.39
N ILE A 172 10.15 -27.87 -10.73
CA ILE A 172 11.06 -27.04 -11.51
C ILE A 172 10.25 -26.04 -12.32
N PHE A 173 10.64 -24.78 -12.26
CA PHE A 173 10.07 -23.70 -13.03
C PHE A 173 11.18 -22.83 -13.63
N THR A 174 10.84 -21.95 -14.58
CA THR A 174 11.82 -21.17 -15.35
C THR A 174 11.43 -19.68 -15.36
N TRP A 175 12.30 -18.86 -15.92
CA TRP A 175 11.92 -17.50 -16.32
C TRP A 175 10.75 -17.53 -17.31
N SER A 176 9.83 -16.56 -17.25
CA SER A 176 8.73 -16.47 -18.21
C SER A 176 9.18 -16.17 -19.63
N HIS A 177 10.33 -15.50 -19.76
CA HIS A 177 10.99 -15.18 -21.02
C HIS A 177 12.41 -15.75 -21.00
N PRO A 178 12.58 -17.08 -21.13
CA PRO A 178 13.91 -17.66 -21.18
C PRO A 178 14.67 -17.14 -22.42
N GLY A 179 15.98 -17.04 -22.28
CA GLY A 179 16.86 -16.69 -23.40
C GLY A 179 16.71 -17.66 -24.58
N LYS A 180 17.31 -17.34 -25.72
CA LYS A 180 17.25 -18.21 -26.93
C LYS A 180 17.75 -19.64 -26.67
N ASP A 181 18.70 -19.80 -25.75
CA ASP A 181 19.28 -21.08 -25.34
C ASP A 181 19.18 -21.18 -23.80
N PRO A 182 18.07 -21.69 -23.25
CA PRO A 182 17.92 -21.82 -21.80
C PRO A 182 18.96 -22.80 -21.26
N LYS A 183 19.64 -22.38 -20.20
CA LYS A 183 20.67 -23.17 -19.53
C LYS A 183 20.05 -23.84 -18.28
N PRO A 184 20.67 -24.92 -17.74
CA PRO A 184 20.22 -25.52 -16.48
C PRO A 184 20.16 -24.53 -15.29
N GLU A 185 20.97 -23.49 -15.32
CA GLU A 185 20.97 -22.39 -14.35
C GLU A 185 19.74 -21.46 -14.44
N ASP A 186 18.98 -21.53 -15.56
CA ASP A 186 17.70 -20.83 -15.75
C ASP A 186 16.51 -21.64 -15.23
N GLU A 187 16.76 -22.89 -14.79
CA GLU A 187 15.79 -23.78 -14.19
C GLU A 187 15.92 -23.76 -12.65
N PHE A 188 14.81 -23.46 -11.99
CA PHE A 188 14.75 -23.26 -10.55
C PHE A 188 14.00 -24.42 -9.90
N GLN A 189 14.64 -25.11 -8.95
CA GLN A 189 14.01 -26.18 -8.18
C GLN A 189 13.59 -25.68 -6.81
N VAL A 190 12.32 -25.87 -6.46
CA VAL A 190 11.76 -25.46 -5.17
C VAL A 190 12.27 -26.39 -4.06
N MET A 191 13.05 -25.84 -3.12
CA MET A 191 13.55 -26.52 -1.93
C MET A 191 12.72 -26.26 -0.69
N GLY A 192 12.05 -25.10 -0.64
CA GLY A 192 11.20 -24.70 0.47
C GLY A 192 10.21 -23.61 0.08
N VAL A 193 9.19 -23.47 0.93
CA VAL A 193 8.18 -22.43 0.83
C VAL A 193 8.20 -21.61 2.12
N ALA A 194 8.49 -20.31 2.00
CA ALA A 194 8.42 -19.36 3.09
C ALA A 194 6.99 -18.84 3.26
N ASP A 195 6.70 -18.29 4.42
CA ASP A 195 5.42 -17.63 4.69
C ASP A 195 5.18 -16.43 3.76
N HIS A 196 4.03 -15.77 3.88
CA HIS A 196 3.77 -14.49 3.23
C HIS A 196 4.77 -13.44 3.73
N VAL A 197 5.48 -12.78 2.81
CA VAL A 197 6.56 -11.86 3.15
C VAL A 197 6.31 -10.48 2.57
N ARG A 198 6.50 -9.42 3.38
CA ARG A 198 6.31 -8.02 2.99
C ARG A 198 7.63 -7.26 3.15
N MET A 199 8.47 -7.29 2.13
CA MET A 199 9.79 -6.66 2.20
C MET A 199 9.82 -5.22 1.70
N SER A 200 8.80 -4.77 0.95
CA SER A 200 8.81 -3.45 0.33
C SER A 200 8.55 -2.30 1.30
N SER A 201 7.52 -2.37 2.15
CA SER A 201 7.18 -1.32 3.12
C SER A 201 6.16 -1.80 4.17
N ASP A 202 5.94 -0.94 5.19
CA ASP A 202 4.90 -1.13 6.22
C ASP A 202 3.47 -1.23 5.61
N PHE A 203 3.28 -0.66 4.43
CA PHE A 203 1.98 -0.47 3.80
C PHE A 203 1.77 -1.34 2.55
N ALA A 204 2.81 -2.04 2.09
CA ALA A 204 2.70 -2.98 1.00
C ALA A 204 1.93 -4.24 1.41
N ALA A 205 1.24 -4.86 0.48
CA ALA A 205 0.74 -6.22 0.64
C ALA A 205 1.93 -7.21 0.66
N ALA A 206 1.67 -8.46 1.00
CA ALA A 206 2.62 -9.52 0.72
C ALA A 206 2.80 -9.65 -0.80
N GLU A 207 4.04 -9.86 -1.23
CA GLU A 207 4.43 -9.87 -2.63
C GLU A 207 5.08 -11.21 -2.98
N PRO A 208 4.85 -11.72 -4.20
CA PRO A 208 5.58 -12.88 -4.66
C PRO A 208 7.08 -12.65 -4.56
N GLY A 209 7.79 -13.61 -4.00
CA GLY A 209 9.23 -13.55 -3.81
C GLY A 209 9.91 -14.89 -4.07
N VAL A 210 11.10 -14.84 -4.64
CA VAL A 210 11.98 -15.98 -4.84
C VAL A 210 13.36 -15.67 -4.27
N TRP A 211 13.85 -16.52 -3.40
CA TRP A 211 15.22 -16.49 -2.91
C TRP A 211 16.00 -17.52 -3.71
N LYS A 212 16.94 -17.03 -4.51
CA LYS A 212 17.90 -17.87 -5.21
C LYS A 212 19.12 -18.05 -4.33
N ARG A 213 19.60 -19.28 -4.23
CA ARG A 213 20.84 -19.51 -3.50
C ARG A 213 22.01 -18.77 -4.15
N LEU A 214 22.68 -17.97 -3.33
CA LEU A 214 23.90 -17.31 -3.71
C LEU A 214 25.02 -18.36 -3.73
N ILE A 215 25.31 -18.88 -4.92
CA ILE A 215 26.40 -19.83 -5.10
C ILE A 215 27.73 -19.06 -4.95
N PRO A 216 28.82 -19.69 -4.48
CA PRO A 216 30.12 -19.07 -4.35
C PRO A 216 30.73 -18.79 -5.72
N PHE A 217 30.15 -17.83 -6.44
CA PHE A 217 30.59 -17.39 -7.74
C PHE A 217 31.65 -16.31 -7.65
N ASP A 218 32.24 -16.05 -8.80
CA ASP A 218 33.11 -14.91 -9.05
C ASP A 218 32.40 -13.60 -8.72
N THR A 219 32.69 -13.05 -7.55
CA THR A 219 32.23 -11.74 -7.12
C THR A 219 33.04 -10.62 -7.75
N THR A 220 33.96 -10.93 -8.65
CA THR A 220 34.83 -9.92 -9.29
C THR A 220 34.06 -8.88 -10.10
N HIS A 221 32.82 -9.19 -10.50
CA HIS A 221 31.95 -8.24 -11.21
C HIS A 221 31.06 -7.41 -10.28
N TRP A 222 31.10 -7.67 -8.96
CA TRP A 222 30.30 -6.91 -8.02
C TRP A 222 30.96 -5.58 -7.70
N GLU A 223 30.18 -4.52 -7.79
CA GLU A 223 30.55 -3.18 -7.32
C GLU A 223 30.04 -2.93 -5.90
N THR A 224 28.98 -3.62 -5.51
CA THR A 224 28.34 -3.49 -4.19
C THR A 224 27.91 -4.85 -3.68
N ALA A 225 28.19 -5.12 -2.40
CA ALA A 225 27.69 -6.27 -1.66
C ALA A 225 26.88 -5.78 -0.47
N ASN A 226 25.74 -6.42 -0.19
CA ASN A 226 24.98 -6.21 1.02
C ASN A 226 25.22 -7.37 1.99
N VAL A 227 25.63 -7.04 3.19
CA VAL A 227 25.79 -7.99 4.28
C VAL A 227 24.75 -7.67 5.35
N LEU A 228 23.90 -8.64 5.65
CA LEU A 228 22.95 -8.52 6.75
C LEU A 228 23.57 -9.08 8.01
N VAL A 229 23.49 -8.33 9.08
CA VAL A 229 24.11 -8.65 10.36
C VAL A 229 23.06 -8.63 11.45
N ARG A 230 22.82 -9.77 12.11
CA ARG A 230 21.97 -9.79 13.30
C ARG A 230 22.82 -9.54 14.52
N VAL A 231 22.47 -8.48 15.25
CA VAL A 231 23.20 -8.05 16.44
C VAL A 231 22.48 -8.43 17.73
N ALA A 232 23.19 -8.38 18.85
CA ALA A 232 22.60 -8.55 20.17
C ALA A 232 21.71 -7.33 20.51
N PRO A 233 20.69 -7.49 21.38
CA PRO A 233 19.89 -6.36 21.86
C PRO A 233 20.75 -5.33 22.58
N GLY A 234 20.47 -4.04 22.32
CA GLY A 234 21.17 -2.93 22.99
C GLY A 234 22.46 -2.47 22.30
N GLU A 235 22.89 -3.15 21.23
CA GLU A 235 24.04 -2.70 20.44
C GLU A 235 23.72 -1.40 19.68
N GLY A 236 24.73 -0.54 19.51
CA GLY A 236 24.58 0.79 18.93
C GLY A 236 25.82 1.28 18.17
N GLY A 237 26.00 2.60 18.10
CA GLY A 237 27.04 3.26 17.29
C GLY A 237 28.47 2.76 17.52
N VAL A 238 28.80 2.30 18.74
CA VAL A 238 30.12 1.72 19.02
C VAL A 238 30.38 0.47 18.22
N LEU A 239 29.38 -0.41 18.09
CA LEU A 239 29.51 -1.62 17.28
C LEU A 239 29.51 -1.27 15.77
N GLN A 240 28.70 -0.27 15.33
CA GLN A 240 28.76 0.21 13.95
C GLN A 240 30.16 0.68 13.56
N GLU A 241 30.79 1.47 14.42
CA GLU A 241 32.16 1.93 14.20
C GLU A 241 33.18 0.77 14.17
N LYS A 242 33.04 -0.22 15.07
CA LYS A 242 33.90 -1.41 15.06
C LYS A 242 33.76 -2.19 13.76
N ILE A 243 32.53 -2.39 13.25
CA ILE A 243 32.28 -3.04 11.97
C ILE A 243 32.99 -2.28 10.85
N ALA A 244 32.77 -0.96 10.76
CA ALA A 244 33.38 -0.13 9.71
C ALA A 244 34.91 -0.19 9.76
N ARG A 245 35.52 -0.13 10.95
CA ARG A 245 36.98 -0.29 11.14
C ARG A 245 37.48 -1.68 10.75
N THR A 246 36.72 -2.72 11.06
CA THR A 246 37.06 -4.08 10.70
C THR A 246 37.11 -4.26 9.19
N VAL A 247 36.10 -3.77 8.46
CA VAL A 247 36.11 -3.80 6.98
C VAL A 247 37.27 -3.00 6.41
N ALA A 248 37.53 -1.79 6.90
CA ALA A 248 38.64 -0.95 6.48
C ALA A 248 40.02 -1.57 6.79
N GLY A 249 40.09 -2.46 7.80
CA GLY A 249 41.30 -3.22 8.14
C GLY A 249 41.59 -4.34 7.13
N VAL A 250 40.56 -4.94 6.53
CA VAL A 250 40.70 -5.99 5.52
C VAL A 250 40.98 -5.35 4.16
N THR A 251 40.25 -4.31 3.80
CA THR A 251 40.42 -3.64 2.51
C THR A 251 40.40 -2.13 2.68
N ARG A 252 41.47 -1.47 2.27
CA ARG A 252 41.60 -0.01 2.34
C ARG A 252 40.86 0.73 1.21
N GLN A 253 40.36 0.01 0.22
CA GLN A 253 39.81 0.55 -1.02
C GLN A 253 38.28 0.51 -1.05
N TRP A 254 37.66 -0.22 -0.12
CA TRP A 254 36.20 -0.32 -0.07
C TRP A 254 35.58 0.72 0.87
N THR A 255 34.49 1.29 0.44
CA THR A 255 33.67 2.12 1.33
C THR A 255 32.62 1.27 1.99
N THR A 256 32.32 1.60 3.23
CA THR A 256 31.38 0.84 4.06
C THR A 256 30.36 1.75 4.66
N GLU A 257 29.10 1.42 4.49
CA GLU A 257 28.00 2.09 5.14
C GLU A 257 27.24 1.08 6.02
N VAL A 258 27.11 1.37 7.31
CA VAL A 258 26.34 0.53 8.26
C VAL A 258 25.03 1.23 8.57
N ARG A 259 23.91 0.60 8.25
CA ARG A 259 22.56 1.11 8.50
C ARG A 259 21.77 0.14 9.37
N VAL A 260 20.99 0.66 10.28
CA VAL A 260 20.01 -0.11 11.04
C VAL A 260 18.80 -0.34 10.13
N MET A 261 18.38 -1.59 9.92
CA MET A 261 17.26 -1.92 9.03
C MET A 261 15.96 -1.22 9.44
N ASN A 262 15.75 -1.00 10.74
CA ASN A 262 14.61 -0.23 11.20
C ASN A 262 14.63 1.24 10.72
N ASP A 263 15.81 1.84 10.56
CA ASP A 263 15.92 3.22 10.03
C ASP A 263 15.59 3.25 8.53
N ASP A 264 16.05 2.24 7.76
CA ASP A 264 15.66 2.07 6.36
C ASP A 264 14.13 1.92 6.24
N ARG A 265 13.50 1.12 7.13
CA ARG A 265 12.04 0.96 7.22
C ARG A 265 11.34 2.29 7.53
N LEU A 266 11.80 3.02 8.54
CA LEU A 266 11.20 4.31 8.92
C LEU A 266 11.34 5.35 7.80
N ASN A 267 12.46 5.37 7.10
CA ASN A 267 12.67 6.22 5.94
C ASN A 267 11.67 5.84 4.81
N LYS A 268 11.57 4.57 4.47
CA LYS A 268 10.61 4.08 3.47
C LYS A 268 9.16 4.43 3.85
N ARG A 269 8.81 4.27 5.12
CA ARG A 269 7.51 4.66 5.68
C ARG A 269 7.21 6.14 5.47
N ARG A 270 8.17 7.04 5.77
CA ARG A 270 8.00 8.49 5.56
C ARG A 270 7.71 8.80 4.09
N TYR A 271 8.49 8.26 3.17
CA TYR A 271 8.27 8.48 1.73
C TYR A 271 6.92 7.96 1.25
N THR A 272 6.46 6.82 1.75
CA THR A 272 5.15 6.27 1.40
C THR A 272 4.00 7.11 1.98
N LEU A 273 4.17 7.70 3.18
CA LEU A 273 3.12 8.51 3.82
C LEU A 273 2.96 9.91 3.22
N VAL A 274 4.01 10.51 2.65
CA VAL A 274 3.95 11.87 2.09
C VAL A 274 2.81 12.04 1.07
N PRO A 275 2.70 11.22 0.01
CA PRO A 275 1.59 11.34 -0.95
C PRO A 275 0.23 11.04 -0.30
N VAL A 276 0.16 10.13 0.67
CA VAL A 276 -1.09 9.79 1.38
C VAL A 276 -1.59 10.96 2.22
N VAL A 277 -0.69 11.65 2.93
CA VAL A 277 -1.03 12.87 3.67
C VAL A 277 -1.51 13.96 2.71
N GLY A 278 -0.82 14.16 1.58
CA GLY A 278 -1.25 15.11 0.55
C GLY A 278 -2.66 14.81 0.01
N LEU A 279 -2.95 13.56 -0.31
CA LEU A 279 -4.28 13.12 -0.76
C LEU A 279 -5.34 13.30 0.35
N SER A 280 -4.99 13.06 1.61
CA SER A 280 -5.90 13.25 2.74
C SER A 280 -6.24 14.73 2.96
N ILE A 281 -5.27 15.64 2.81
CA ILE A 281 -5.49 17.09 2.88
C ILE A 281 -6.41 17.52 1.73
N MET A 282 -6.17 17.04 0.51
CA MET A 282 -7.04 17.31 -0.64
C MET A 282 -8.46 16.79 -0.41
N GLY A 283 -8.60 15.57 0.13
CA GLY A 283 -9.91 15.02 0.50
C GLY A 283 -10.64 15.86 1.53
N LEU A 284 -9.95 16.34 2.56
CA LEU A 284 -10.51 17.24 3.58
C LEU A 284 -10.94 18.58 2.97
N PHE A 285 -10.12 19.15 2.09
CA PHE A 285 -10.47 20.38 1.37
C PHE A 285 -11.75 20.21 0.54
N LEU A 286 -11.90 19.10 -0.16
CA LEU A 286 -13.11 18.81 -0.93
C LEU A 286 -14.34 18.62 -0.02
N ILE A 287 -14.19 17.97 1.12
CA ILE A 287 -15.25 17.86 2.14
C ILE A 287 -15.75 19.25 2.55
N ILE A 288 -14.83 20.17 2.84
CA ILE A 288 -15.17 21.53 3.23
C ILE A 288 -15.90 22.25 2.08
N ASN A 289 -15.43 22.11 0.83
CA ASN A 289 -16.08 22.73 -0.33
C ASN A 289 -17.52 22.21 -0.51
N VAL A 290 -17.73 20.89 -0.46
CA VAL A 290 -19.09 20.30 -0.53
C VAL A 290 -19.97 20.82 0.58
N ALA A 291 -19.44 20.91 1.81
CA ALA A 291 -20.20 21.42 2.94
C ALA A 291 -20.63 22.87 2.72
N LEU A 292 -19.73 23.74 2.22
CA LEU A 292 -20.02 25.13 1.92
C LEU A 292 -21.00 25.28 0.75
N GLY A 293 -20.81 24.49 -0.33
CA GLY A 293 -21.68 24.47 -1.49
C GLY A 293 -23.11 24.06 -1.11
N LEU A 294 -23.27 22.97 -0.38
CA LEU A 294 -24.58 22.50 0.11
C LEU A 294 -25.25 23.54 1.03
N PHE A 295 -24.47 24.10 1.97
CA PHE A 295 -24.98 25.14 2.87
C PHE A 295 -25.42 26.37 2.12
N GLY A 296 -24.61 26.89 1.19
CA GLY A 296 -24.90 28.07 0.41
C GLY A 296 -26.15 27.92 -0.47
N VAL A 297 -26.26 26.80 -1.17
CA VAL A 297 -27.43 26.51 -2.02
C VAL A 297 -28.71 26.32 -1.18
N LEU A 298 -28.59 25.65 -0.04
CA LEU A 298 -29.73 25.47 0.83
C LEU A 298 -30.21 26.82 1.41
N TRP A 299 -29.28 27.65 1.86
CA TRP A 299 -29.56 28.99 2.33
C TRP A 299 -30.25 29.83 1.26
N TYR A 300 -29.71 29.86 0.06
CA TYR A 300 -30.31 30.57 -1.09
C TYR A 300 -31.72 30.08 -1.42
N ASN A 301 -31.92 28.74 -1.45
CA ASN A 301 -33.23 28.15 -1.72
C ASN A 301 -34.27 28.51 -0.65
N ILE A 302 -33.87 28.57 0.61
CA ILE A 302 -34.76 28.97 1.72
C ILE A 302 -35.13 30.46 1.60
N SER A 303 -34.13 31.32 1.35
CA SER A 303 -34.36 32.79 1.18
C SER A 303 -35.29 33.09 0.02
N GLN A 304 -35.19 32.39 -1.09
CA GLN A 304 -36.04 32.52 -2.27
C GLN A 304 -37.48 32.03 -2.06
N ARG A 305 -37.74 31.23 -1.02
CA ARG A 305 -39.04 30.61 -0.75
C ARG A 305 -39.66 31.08 0.56
N GLN A 306 -39.25 32.23 1.11
CA GLN A 306 -39.72 32.69 2.41
C GLN A 306 -41.24 32.90 2.43
N SER A 307 -41.83 33.51 1.36
CA SER A 307 -43.27 33.70 1.23
C SER A 307 -44.04 32.37 1.11
N GLU A 308 -43.51 31.41 0.33
CA GLU A 308 -44.10 30.08 0.20
C GLU A 308 -44.10 29.35 1.55
N ILE A 309 -42.98 29.42 2.30
CA ILE A 309 -42.85 28.81 3.64
C ILE A 309 -43.81 29.46 4.61
N GLY A 310 -43.93 30.82 4.57
CA GLY A 310 -44.87 31.57 5.38
C GLY A 310 -46.32 31.17 5.14
N LEU A 311 -46.73 31.05 3.86
CA LEU A 311 -48.07 30.59 3.48
C LEU A 311 -48.36 29.17 3.98
N ARG A 312 -47.45 28.25 3.81
CA ARG A 312 -47.61 26.87 4.30
C ARG A 312 -47.77 26.80 5.83
N ARG A 313 -46.99 27.61 6.55
CA ARG A 313 -47.13 27.73 8.00
C ARG A 313 -48.45 28.36 8.42
N ALA A 314 -48.94 29.34 7.67
CA ALA A 314 -50.27 29.91 7.88
C ALA A 314 -51.40 28.87 7.66
N MET A 315 -51.21 27.94 6.74
CA MET A 315 -52.11 26.81 6.49
C MET A 315 -51.95 25.63 7.46
N GLY A 316 -51.09 25.74 8.49
CA GLY A 316 -50.97 24.74 9.57
C GLY A 316 -49.78 23.81 9.44
N ALA A 317 -48.84 24.01 8.50
CA ALA A 317 -47.61 23.20 8.45
C ALA A 317 -46.75 23.45 9.68
N THR A 318 -46.25 22.38 10.29
CA THR A 318 -45.36 22.48 11.46
C THR A 318 -43.91 22.78 11.04
N GLY A 319 -43.10 23.33 11.94
CA GLY A 319 -41.68 23.56 11.71
C GLY A 319 -40.92 22.29 11.29
N PRO A 320 -41.13 21.17 11.96
CA PRO A 320 -40.53 19.87 11.55
C PRO A 320 -40.91 19.40 10.15
N ASP A 321 -42.12 19.71 9.66
CA ASP A 321 -42.55 19.32 8.31
C ASP A 321 -41.73 20.05 7.25
N ILE A 322 -41.51 21.35 7.45
CA ILE A 322 -40.69 22.21 6.60
C ILE A 322 -39.25 21.74 6.59
N SER A 323 -38.68 21.50 7.78
CA SER A 323 -37.31 21.00 7.91
C SER A 323 -37.11 19.66 7.22
N ARG A 324 -38.04 18.70 7.40
CA ARG A 324 -38.00 17.37 6.73
C ARG A 324 -38.08 17.50 5.20
N GLN A 325 -38.85 18.45 4.68
CA GLN A 325 -38.94 18.67 3.25
C GLN A 325 -37.61 19.14 2.66
N PHE A 326 -36.96 20.15 3.23
CA PHE A 326 -35.68 20.66 2.73
C PHE A 326 -34.55 19.61 2.87
N LEU A 327 -34.50 18.90 4.00
CA LEU A 327 -33.58 17.79 4.19
C LEU A 327 -33.81 16.70 3.13
N GLY A 328 -35.07 16.34 2.87
CA GLY A 328 -35.41 15.36 1.84
C GLY A 328 -35.02 15.78 0.44
N GLU A 329 -35.20 17.05 0.06
CA GLU A 329 -34.77 17.61 -1.23
C GLU A 329 -33.22 17.44 -1.39
N MET A 330 -32.45 17.79 -0.36
CA MET A 330 -30.98 17.65 -0.37
C MET A 330 -30.54 16.18 -0.42
N MET A 331 -31.18 15.30 0.34
CA MET A 331 -30.89 13.87 0.32
C MET A 331 -31.11 13.25 -1.06
N VAL A 332 -32.16 13.68 -1.79
CA VAL A 332 -32.40 13.17 -3.16
C VAL A 332 -31.31 13.68 -4.12
N VAL A 333 -30.94 14.96 -4.07
CA VAL A 333 -29.83 15.50 -4.88
C VAL A 333 -28.53 14.75 -4.60
N THR A 334 -28.22 14.52 -3.32
CA THR A 334 -27.06 13.76 -2.87
C THR A 334 -27.09 12.32 -3.41
N THR A 335 -28.26 11.68 -3.39
CA THR A 335 -28.40 10.32 -3.91
C THR A 335 -28.03 10.23 -5.38
N PHE A 336 -28.41 11.21 -6.22
CA PHE A 336 -27.97 11.21 -7.62
C PHE A 336 -26.45 11.29 -7.77
N GLY A 337 -25.79 12.19 -7.04
CA GLY A 337 -24.33 12.30 -7.07
C GLY A 337 -23.64 11.01 -6.59
N VAL A 338 -24.10 10.47 -5.46
CA VAL A 338 -23.58 9.23 -4.88
C VAL A 338 -23.79 8.01 -5.79
N VAL A 339 -24.97 7.88 -6.41
CA VAL A 339 -25.25 6.77 -7.35
C VAL A 339 -24.33 6.85 -8.55
N LEU A 340 -24.21 8.01 -9.19
CA LEU A 340 -23.32 8.19 -10.33
C LEU A 340 -21.85 7.92 -9.94
N GLY A 341 -21.43 8.43 -8.80
CA GLY A 341 -20.09 8.19 -8.26
C GLY A 341 -19.83 6.71 -7.94
N SER A 342 -20.82 6.03 -7.36
CA SER A 342 -20.74 4.59 -7.04
C SER A 342 -20.67 3.72 -8.30
N LEU A 343 -21.39 4.09 -9.38
CA LEU A 343 -21.30 3.39 -10.66
C LEU A 343 -19.89 3.51 -11.27
N LEU A 344 -19.26 4.67 -11.17
CA LEU A 344 -17.88 4.84 -11.60
C LEU A 344 -16.92 4.06 -10.69
N ALA A 345 -17.07 4.19 -9.37
CA ALA A 345 -16.22 3.51 -8.39
C ALA A 345 -16.29 1.98 -8.48
N ALA A 346 -17.47 1.43 -8.82
CA ALA A 346 -17.66 -0.01 -8.99
C ALA A 346 -16.88 -0.61 -10.19
N GLN A 347 -16.43 0.21 -11.13
CA GLN A 347 -15.59 -0.27 -12.24
C GLN A 347 -14.20 -0.71 -11.75
N PHE A 348 -13.66 -0.13 -10.68
CA PHE A 348 -12.33 -0.48 -10.17
C PHE A 348 -12.23 -1.96 -9.72
N PRO A 349 -13.11 -2.47 -8.86
CA PRO A 349 -13.08 -3.89 -8.51
C PRO A 349 -13.48 -4.82 -9.67
N LEU A 350 -14.32 -4.38 -10.61
CA LEU A 350 -14.72 -5.19 -11.78
C LEU A 350 -13.58 -5.36 -12.78
N LEU A 351 -12.72 -4.35 -12.93
CA LEU A 351 -11.58 -4.37 -13.83
C LEU A 351 -10.30 -4.85 -13.15
N ASN A 352 -10.36 -5.31 -11.90
CA ASN A 352 -9.20 -5.65 -11.06
C ASN A 352 -8.11 -4.55 -11.09
N ALA A 353 -8.54 -3.28 -11.08
CA ALA A 353 -7.62 -2.16 -11.14
C ALA A 353 -6.61 -2.25 -9.97
N PHE A 354 -5.34 -2.00 -10.26
CA PHE A 354 -4.23 -2.05 -9.29
C PHE A 354 -4.02 -3.41 -8.61
N ASP A 355 -4.52 -4.52 -9.17
CA ASP A 355 -4.40 -5.88 -8.63
C ASP A 355 -4.82 -6.01 -7.15
N LEU A 356 -5.76 -5.16 -6.72
CA LEU A 356 -6.28 -5.17 -5.35
C LEU A 356 -7.56 -5.99 -5.26
N PRO A 357 -7.76 -6.74 -4.17
CA PRO A 357 -9.01 -7.48 -3.95
C PRO A 357 -10.21 -6.52 -3.87
N ALA A 358 -11.40 -6.98 -4.26
CA ALA A 358 -12.61 -6.17 -4.32
C ALA A 358 -13.04 -5.56 -2.96
N ARG A 359 -12.71 -6.22 -1.85
CA ARG A 359 -13.17 -5.84 -0.50
C ARG A 359 -12.77 -4.42 -0.07
N PRO A 360 -11.52 -3.93 -0.20
CA PRO A 360 -11.16 -2.54 0.08
C PRO A 360 -11.97 -1.52 -0.72
N TYR A 361 -12.24 -1.79 -2.00
CA TYR A 361 -13.03 -0.89 -2.83
C TYR A 361 -14.49 -0.80 -2.37
N LEU A 362 -15.13 -1.92 -2.06
CA LEU A 362 -16.50 -1.94 -1.57
C LEU A 362 -16.64 -1.22 -0.23
N LEU A 363 -15.68 -1.39 0.67
CA LEU A 363 -15.64 -0.66 1.94
C LEU A 363 -15.44 0.85 1.73
N ALA A 364 -14.60 1.24 0.76
CA ALA A 364 -14.37 2.64 0.43
C ALA A 364 -15.61 3.31 -0.18
N ILE A 365 -16.34 2.61 -1.07
CA ILE A 365 -17.63 3.08 -1.61
C ILE A 365 -18.62 3.31 -0.47
N ALA A 366 -18.77 2.34 0.43
CA ALA A 366 -19.68 2.47 1.58
C ALA A 366 -19.27 3.62 2.52
N ALA A 367 -17.97 3.73 2.84
CA ALA A 367 -17.46 4.80 3.70
C ALA A 367 -17.66 6.19 3.08
N ALA A 368 -17.35 6.35 1.78
CA ALA A 368 -17.56 7.60 1.06
C ALA A 368 -19.05 7.97 1.02
N ALA A 369 -19.95 7.01 0.78
CA ALA A 369 -21.39 7.24 0.80
C ALA A 369 -21.86 7.72 2.19
N VAL A 370 -21.47 7.00 3.24
CA VAL A 370 -21.83 7.38 4.63
C VAL A 370 -21.30 8.78 4.96
N LEU A 371 -20.07 9.09 4.56
CA LEU A 371 -19.47 10.40 4.80
C LEU A 371 -20.23 11.53 4.07
N VAL A 372 -20.52 11.36 2.78
CA VAL A 372 -21.24 12.37 1.97
C VAL A 372 -22.67 12.56 2.48
N TYR A 373 -23.41 11.51 2.79
CA TYR A 373 -24.74 11.64 3.41
C TYR A 373 -24.68 12.29 4.79
N GLY A 374 -23.68 11.94 5.60
CA GLY A 374 -23.46 12.55 6.91
C GLY A 374 -23.22 14.05 6.82
N ILE A 375 -22.34 14.49 5.89
CA ILE A 375 -22.06 15.91 5.63
C ILE A 375 -23.32 16.61 5.15
N THR A 376 -24.05 16.02 4.20
CA THR A 376 -25.32 16.58 3.70
C THR A 376 -26.32 16.78 4.84
N ALA A 377 -26.50 15.80 5.71
CA ALA A 377 -27.39 15.89 6.85
C ALA A 377 -26.98 17.00 7.83
N LEU A 378 -25.68 17.08 8.15
CA LEU A 378 -25.13 18.11 9.05
C LEU A 378 -25.29 19.50 8.47
N CYS A 379 -24.92 19.70 7.19
CA CYS A 379 -25.02 20.99 6.52
C CYS A 379 -26.46 21.45 6.31
N ALA A 380 -27.39 20.53 6.09
CA ALA A 380 -28.81 20.85 5.92
C ALA A 380 -29.53 21.09 7.26
N TRP A 381 -28.98 20.65 8.37
CA TRP A 381 -29.63 20.77 9.69
C TRP A 381 -29.90 22.24 10.09
N GLN A 382 -28.88 23.08 10.08
CA GLN A 382 -29.00 24.45 10.58
C GLN A 382 -29.90 25.32 9.69
N PRO A 383 -29.75 25.40 8.36
CA PRO A 383 -30.64 26.16 7.49
C PRO A 383 -32.09 25.69 7.56
N SER A 384 -32.30 24.36 7.63
CA SER A 384 -33.66 23.79 7.73
C SER A 384 -34.37 24.20 9.03
N ARG A 385 -33.63 24.31 10.14
CA ARG A 385 -34.20 24.82 11.41
C ARG A 385 -34.53 26.31 11.34
N LEU A 386 -33.71 27.11 10.64
CA LEU A 386 -34.01 28.54 10.43
C LEU A 386 -35.23 28.69 9.55
N ALA A 387 -35.38 27.91 8.48
CA ALA A 387 -36.61 27.89 7.67
C ALA A 387 -37.85 27.53 8.50
N ALA A 388 -37.72 26.60 9.42
CA ALA A 388 -38.77 26.19 10.34
C ALA A 388 -39.16 27.29 11.36
N ALA A 389 -38.28 28.26 11.62
CA ALA A 389 -38.53 29.37 12.54
C ALA A 389 -39.18 30.61 11.90
N ILE A 390 -39.33 30.65 10.55
CA ILE A 390 -39.96 31.77 9.83
C ILE A 390 -41.42 31.98 10.31
N GLN A 391 -41.72 33.20 10.78
CA GLN A 391 -43.07 33.56 11.24
C GLN A 391 -43.95 33.94 10.07
N PRO A 392 -45.20 33.42 9.95
CA PRO A 392 -46.12 33.74 8.86
C PRO A 392 -46.37 35.23 8.67
N ALA A 393 -46.47 35.97 9.79
CA ALA A 393 -46.75 37.41 9.78
C ALA A 393 -45.64 38.26 9.18
N VAL A 394 -44.37 37.81 9.32
CA VAL A 394 -43.19 38.51 8.76
C VAL A 394 -43.03 38.18 7.27
N ALA A 395 -43.22 36.92 6.91
CA ALA A 395 -43.06 36.45 5.52
C ALA A 395 -44.10 37.04 4.54
N LEU A 396 -45.28 37.42 5.01
CA LEU A 396 -46.36 38.01 4.20
C LEU A 396 -46.33 39.54 4.17
N ARG A 397 -45.45 40.19 4.95
CA ARG A 397 -45.34 41.67 5.03
C ARG A 397 -44.22 42.23 4.13
N GLU A 398 -43.34 41.40 3.62
CA GLU A 398 -42.22 41.82 2.75
C GLU A 398 -42.59 41.86 1.25
N GLU A 399 -43.88 41.76 0.89
CA GLU A 399 -44.42 42.20 -0.41
C GLU A 399 -44.94 43.65 -0.29
#